data_05a0d6db91da23091b654977fe8570f5
#
_entry.id   05a0d6db91da23091b654977fe8570f5
#
_cell.length_a   1.000
_cell.length_b   1.000
_cell.length_c   1.000
_cell.angle_alpha   90.00
_cell.angle_beta   90.00
_cell.angle_gamma   90.00
#
_symmetry.space_group_name_H-M   'P 1'
#
loop_
_entity.id
_entity.type
_entity.pdbx_description
1 polymer ?
#
loop_
_entity_poly.entity_id
_entity_poly.type
_entity_poly.pdbx_seq_one_letter_code
_entity_poly.pdbx_strand_id
1 'polypeptide(L)'
;PNTNGRQFFITLAPTPHLDGRHSVFGEVVDGMNVVMTIGDVSTDASSNKPYNPVVINKISITRKGDDAIKFNPAEEFKNIEKNKKKQLTNFLKKLNVKESKIVTDKSGLQYYVVREGSGEKPQVGNKVSAHYTGYLTNGSKFDSSYDRKQPIEFPVGVQNVIPGWDIALLDMKVGEKRVLIIPYNLAYGERGYPGVIPPKATLIFEVELIKIN
;
A
#
# COMPACT_ATOMS: atom_id res chain seq x y z
N PRO A 1 2.83 4.14 -10.05
CA PRO A 1 2.64 5.47 -9.48
C PRO A 1 2.71 5.41 -7.94
N ASN A 2 3.18 6.51 -7.30
CA ASN A 2 3.31 6.66 -5.84
C ASN A 2 4.35 5.75 -5.15
N THR A 3 5.33 5.23 -5.90
CA THR A 3 6.35 4.32 -5.39
C THR A 3 7.76 4.90 -5.45
N ASN A 4 7.87 6.18 -5.72
CA ASN A 4 9.16 6.86 -5.84
C ASN A 4 9.91 6.80 -4.51
N GLY A 5 10.97 6.00 -4.51
CA GLY A 5 11.90 5.89 -3.40
C GLY A 5 13.12 6.80 -3.59
N ARG A 6 14.28 6.27 -3.22
CA ARG A 6 15.57 6.98 -3.34
C ARG A 6 16.28 6.70 -4.67
N GLN A 7 15.69 5.94 -5.57
CA GLN A 7 16.30 5.53 -6.82
C GLN A 7 15.68 6.29 -7.99
N PHE A 8 16.51 6.68 -8.92
CA PHE A 8 16.13 7.20 -10.23
C PHE A 8 16.98 6.50 -11.30
N PHE A 9 16.53 6.54 -12.53
CA PHE A 9 17.28 6.02 -13.66
C PHE A 9 17.17 6.98 -14.84
N ILE A 10 18.15 6.93 -15.74
CA ILE A 10 18.16 7.66 -17.00
C ILE A 10 18.04 6.62 -18.12
N THR A 11 17.08 6.80 -19.00
CA THR A 11 16.88 5.91 -20.15
C THR A 11 17.92 6.21 -21.23
N LEU A 12 18.55 5.18 -21.79
CA LEU A 12 19.54 5.31 -22.88
C LEU A 12 18.90 5.12 -24.26
N ALA A 13 17.67 4.64 -24.31
CA ALA A 13 16.88 4.41 -25.50
C ALA A 13 15.37 4.63 -25.19
N PRO A 14 14.50 4.75 -26.19
CA PRO A 14 13.07 4.78 -25.98
C PRO A 14 12.56 3.55 -25.21
N THR A 15 11.76 3.77 -24.16
CA THR A 15 11.26 2.75 -23.24
C THR A 15 9.74 2.75 -23.14
N PRO A 16 8.97 2.54 -24.24
CA PRO A 16 7.51 2.66 -24.24
C PRO A 16 6.83 1.67 -23.29
N HIS A 17 7.50 0.56 -22.94
CA HIS A 17 7.00 -0.40 -21.96
C HIS A 17 6.92 0.15 -20.51
N LEU A 18 7.54 1.31 -20.25
CA LEU A 18 7.49 2.01 -18.98
C LEU A 18 6.38 3.06 -18.89
N ASP A 19 5.70 3.34 -20.01
CA ASP A 19 4.62 4.33 -20.07
C ASP A 19 3.48 3.93 -19.12
N GLY A 20 2.97 4.91 -18.38
CA GLY A 20 1.95 4.70 -17.35
C GLY A 20 2.43 3.97 -16.08
N ARG A 21 3.69 3.51 -16.04
CA ARG A 21 4.28 2.81 -14.88
C ARG A 21 5.29 3.63 -14.13
N HIS A 22 5.99 4.54 -14.83
CA HIS A 22 7.00 5.42 -14.25
C HIS A 22 6.70 6.88 -14.60
N SER A 23 7.07 7.79 -13.70
CA SER A 23 6.93 9.23 -13.93
C SER A 23 8.22 9.79 -14.50
N VAL A 24 8.12 10.49 -15.63
CA VAL A 24 9.20 11.31 -16.16
C VAL A 24 9.25 12.60 -15.32
N PHE A 25 10.40 12.90 -14.73
CA PHE A 25 10.59 14.10 -13.92
C PHE A 25 11.66 15.06 -14.47
N GLY A 26 12.33 14.68 -15.55
CA GLY A 26 13.38 15.48 -16.17
C GLY A 26 13.96 14.84 -17.41
N GLU A 27 14.83 15.59 -18.07
CA GLU A 27 15.60 15.14 -19.23
C GLU A 27 17.06 15.55 -19.08
N VAL A 28 17.96 14.86 -19.77
CA VAL A 28 19.37 15.20 -19.83
C VAL A 28 19.56 16.28 -20.91
N VAL A 29 19.88 17.49 -20.50
CA VAL A 29 20.08 18.64 -21.41
C VAL A 29 21.54 18.81 -21.84
N ASP A 30 22.48 18.24 -21.11
CA ASP A 30 23.92 18.27 -21.41
C ASP A 30 24.60 17.03 -20.79
N GLY A 31 25.73 16.59 -21.36
CA GLY A 31 26.53 15.48 -20.87
C GLY A 31 25.93 14.08 -21.18
N MET A 32 25.05 13.93 -22.18
CA MET A 32 24.50 12.63 -22.57
C MET A 32 25.57 11.63 -22.98
N ASN A 33 26.70 12.07 -23.53
CA ASN A 33 27.86 11.23 -23.84
C ASN A 33 28.44 10.57 -22.58
N VAL A 34 28.45 11.27 -21.43
CA VAL A 34 28.92 10.70 -20.15
C VAL A 34 27.92 9.64 -19.69
N VAL A 35 26.62 9.91 -19.83
CA VAL A 35 25.54 8.95 -19.47
C VAL A 35 25.68 7.67 -20.30
N MET A 36 25.93 7.78 -21.61
CA MET A 36 26.17 6.64 -22.49
C MET A 36 27.39 5.85 -22.05
N THR A 37 28.50 6.52 -21.74
CA THR A 37 29.75 5.87 -21.24
C THR A 37 29.49 5.10 -19.95
N ILE A 38 28.65 5.63 -19.05
CA ILE A 38 28.23 4.92 -17.82
C ILE A 38 27.39 3.69 -18.17
N GLY A 39 26.53 3.79 -19.18
CA GLY A 39 25.70 2.67 -19.65
C GLY A 39 26.50 1.52 -20.26
N ASP A 40 27.68 1.82 -20.83
CA ASP A 40 28.55 0.86 -21.51
C ASP A 40 29.57 0.18 -20.59
N VAL A 41 29.58 0.48 -19.28
CA VAL A 41 30.51 -0.18 -18.35
C VAL A 41 30.22 -1.68 -18.23
N SER A 42 31.25 -2.48 -18.09
CA SER A 42 31.15 -3.92 -17.93
C SER A 42 30.41 -4.27 -16.62
N THR A 43 29.40 -5.13 -16.74
CA THR A 43 28.53 -5.52 -15.64
C THR A 43 28.50 -7.03 -15.43
N ASP A 44 28.18 -7.47 -14.24
CA ASP A 44 27.86 -8.86 -13.93
C ASP A 44 26.57 -9.29 -14.65
N ALA A 45 26.63 -10.39 -15.40
CA ALA A 45 25.54 -10.84 -16.25
C ALA A 45 24.26 -11.24 -15.48
N SER A 46 24.39 -11.61 -14.21
CA SER A 46 23.25 -12.06 -13.40
C SER A 46 22.53 -10.92 -12.67
N SER A 47 23.27 -9.90 -12.26
CA SER A 47 22.78 -8.80 -11.44
C SER A 47 22.75 -7.45 -12.15
N ASN A 48 23.35 -7.35 -13.34
CA ASN A 48 23.60 -6.09 -14.08
C ASN A 48 24.38 -5.05 -13.26
N LYS A 49 25.10 -5.49 -12.23
CA LYS A 49 25.88 -4.61 -11.38
C LYS A 49 27.25 -4.35 -12.02
N PRO A 50 27.71 -3.09 -12.13
CA PRO A 50 29.04 -2.79 -12.62
C PRO A 50 30.13 -3.49 -11.81
N TYR A 51 31.11 -4.11 -12.47
CA TYR A 51 32.28 -4.68 -11.79
C TYR A 51 33.09 -3.58 -11.09
N ASN A 52 33.23 -2.43 -11.73
CA ASN A 52 33.81 -1.24 -11.12
C ASN A 52 32.67 -0.28 -10.74
N PRO A 53 32.47 0.02 -9.45
CA PRO A 53 31.37 0.88 -9.02
C PRO A 53 31.43 2.26 -9.67
N VAL A 54 30.32 2.70 -10.24
CA VAL A 54 30.11 4.10 -10.65
C VAL A 54 29.54 4.86 -9.46
N VAL A 55 30.27 5.86 -8.98
CA VAL A 55 29.94 6.59 -7.76
C VAL A 55 29.52 8.02 -8.08
N ILE A 56 28.37 8.43 -7.60
CA ILE A 56 27.93 9.83 -7.62
C ILE A 56 28.53 10.53 -6.40
N ASN A 57 29.59 11.31 -6.60
CA ASN A 57 30.25 12.02 -5.51
C ASN A 57 29.46 13.22 -5.01
N LYS A 58 28.72 13.88 -5.90
CA LYS A 58 27.97 15.10 -5.57
C LYS A 58 26.83 15.31 -6.54
N ILE A 59 25.70 15.75 -6.02
CA ILE A 59 24.58 16.29 -6.79
C ILE A 59 24.39 17.75 -6.37
N SER A 60 24.40 18.67 -7.33
CA SER A 60 24.10 20.09 -7.11
C SER A 60 22.75 20.41 -7.75
N ILE A 61 21.85 21.05 -6.99
CA ILE A 61 20.53 21.42 -7.46
C ILE A 61 20.49 22.94 -7.61
N THR A 62 20.27 23.42 -8.83
CA THR A 62 20.02 24.83 -9.12
C THR A 62 18.51 25.03 -9.30
N ARG A 63 17.91 25.89 -8.51
CA ARG A 63 16.48 26.22 -8.58
C ARG A 63 16.28 27.46 -9.42
N LYS A 64 15.40 27.38 -10.42
CA LYS A 64 15.07 28.50 -11.30
C LYS A 64 13.56 28.77 -11.24
N GLY A 65 13.19 30.04 -11.09
CA GLY A 65 11.80 30.48 -10.93
C GLY A 65 11.30 30.47 -9.50
N ASP A 66 10.31 31.31 -9.23
CA ASP A 66 9.81 31.54 -7.86
C ASP A 66 9.26 30.31 -7.17
N ASP A 67 8.54 29.47 -7.89
CA ASP A 67 7.95 28.25 -7.33
C ASP A 67 9.04 27.25 -6.93
N ALA A 68 10.07 27.09 -7.77
CA ALA A 68 11.18 26.19 -7.46
C ALA A 68 12.01 26.71 -6.27
N ILE A 69 12.19 28.04 -6.16
CA ILE A 69 12.92 28.65 -5.05
C ILE A 69 12.15 28.49 -3.73
N LYS A 70 10.81 28.64 -3.76
CA LYS A 70 9.93 28.50 -2.59
C LYS A 70 9.66 27.05 -2.21
N PHE A 71 9.89 26.07 -3.11
CA PHE A 71 9.60 24.67 -2.85
C PHE A 71 10.43 24.12 -1.68
N ASN A 72 9.74 23.64 -0.65
CA ASN A 72 10.34 23.00 0.51
C ASN A 72 9.92 21.52 0.55
N PRO A 73 10.80 20.58 0.16
CA PRO A 73 10.44 19.17 0.13
C PRO A 73 10.06 18.61 1.51
N ALA A 74 10.65 19.09 2.60
CA ALA A 74 10.32 18.62 3.94
C ALA A 74 8.90 19.03 4.36
N GLU A 75 8.45 20.21 3.97
CA GLU A 75 7.06 20.66 4.15
C GLU A 75 6.09 19.88 3.29
N GLU A 76 6.44 19.63 2.02
CA GLU A 76 5.60 18.82 1.13
C GLU A 76 5.41 17.40 1.65
N PHE A 77 6.46 16.75 2.17
CA PHE A 77 6.31 15.44 2.81
C PHE A 77 5.36 15.48 4.02
N LYS A 78 5.48 16.47 4.90
CA LYS A 78 4.56 16.67 6.03
C LYS A 78 3.11 16.88 5.55
N ASN A 79 2.93 17.67 4.50
CA ASN A 79 1.61 17.93 3.90
C ASN A 79 1.01 16.64 3.30
N ILE A 80 1.81 15.81 2.63
CA ILE A 80 1.38 14.52 2.09
C ILE A 80 0.91 13.60 3.23
N GLU A 81 1.67 13.47 4.32
CA GLU A 81 1.30 12.65 5.47
C GLU A 81 0.03 13.16 6.15
N LYS A 82 -0.07 14.48 6.35
CA LYS A 82 -1.25 15.14 6.91
C LYS A 82 -2.49 14.90 6.04
N ASN A 83 -2.33 15.00 4.71
CA ASN A 83 -3.42 14.76 3.76
C ASN A 83 -3.86 13.29 3.76
N LYS A 84 -2.93 12.33 3.82
CA LYS A 84 -3.26 10.91 3.95
C LYS A 84 -4.04 10.62 5.23
N LYS A 85 -3.60 11.18 6.36
CA LYS A 85 -4.32 11.05 7.64
C LYS A 85 -5.71 11.67 7.56
N LYS A 86 -5.85 12.85 6.95
CA LYS A 86 -7.15 13.51 6.75
C LYS A 86 -8.08 12.69 5.85
N GLN A 87 -7.55 12.09 4.78
CA GLN A 87 -8.34 11.20 3.90
C GLN A 87 -8.86 9.98 4.68
N LEU A 88 -7.99 9.31 5.45
CA LEU A 88 -8.39 8.19 6.30
C LEU A 88 -9.50 8.59 7.29
N THR A 89 -9.28 9.65 8.08
CA THR A 89 -10.28 10.16 9.03
C THR A 89 -11.61 10.48 8.35
N ASN A 90 -11.58 11.17 7.20
CA ASN A 90 -12.80 11.49 6.47
C ASN A 90 -13.52 10.25 5.95
N PHE A 91 -12.77 9.24 5.50
CA PHE A 91 -13.35 8.00 5.03
C PHE A 91 -13.93 7.18 6.18
N LEU A 92 -13.25 7.05 7.31
CA LEU A 92 -13.78 6.38 8.50
C LEU A 92 -15.07 7.03 9.00
N LYS A 93 -15.20 8.36 8.94
CA LYS A 93 -16.45 9.06 9.25
C LYS A 93 -17.58 8.66 8.30
N LYS A 94 -17.32 8.48 7.01
CA LYS A 94 -18.32 7.98 6.03
C LYS A 94 -18.80 6.57 6.36
N LEU A 95 -17.94 5.74 6.95
CA LEU A 95 -18.29 4.40 7.45
C LEU A 95 -18.90 4.43 8.86
N ASN A 96 -19.23 5.61 9.40
CA ASN A 96 -19.76 5.80 10.75
C ASN A 96 -18.85 5.26 11.87
N VAL A 97 -17.54 5.19 11.63
CA VAL A 97 -16.56 4.77 12.63
C VAL A 97 -16.34 5.89 13.64
N LYS A 98 -16.47 5.57 14.92
CA LYS A 98 -16.15 6.47 16.03
C LYS A 98 -14.68 6.28 16.40
N GLU A 99 -13.80 7.21 16.03
CA GLU A 99 -12.35 7.10 16.23
C GLU A 99 -11.97 6.79 17.69
N SER A 100 -12.70 7.34 18.67
CA SER A 100 -12.48 7.08 20.10
C SER A 100 -12.79 5.64 20.54
N LYS A 101 -13.42 4.83 19.69
CA LYS A 101 -13.73 3.42 19.94
C LYS A 101 -12.90 2.47 19.07
N ILE A 102 -11.93 2.98 18.35
CA ILE A 102 -10.99 2.13 17.61
C ILE A 102 -10.07 1.43 18.61
N VAL A 103 -10.00 0.12 18.48
CA VAL A 103 -9.10 -0.74 19.26
C VAL A 103 -7.86 -1.02 18.41
N THR A 104 -6.69 -0.95 19.04
CA THR A 104 -5.42 -1.36 18.42
C THR A 104 -4.91 -2.60 19.16
N ASP A 105 -4.67 -3.67 18.42
CA ASP A 105 -4.11 -4.89 19.00
C ASP A 105 -2.56 -4.87 19.05
N LYS A 106 -1.97 -5.94 19.58
CA LYS A 106 -0.51 -6.08 19.75
C LYS A 106 0.25 -6.14 18.42
N SER A 107 -0.40 -6.52 17.32
CA SER A 107 0.20 -6.60 15.99
C SER A 107 0.24 -5.25 15.27
N GLY A 108 -0.49 -4.28 15.78
CA GLY A 108 -0.74 -2.98 15.14
C GLY A 108 -1.98 -2.98 14.24
N LEU A 109 -2.75 -4.08 14.18
CA LEU A 109 -4.06 -4.08 13.56
C LEU A 109 -5.00 -3.18 14.35
N GLN A 110 -5.74 -2.32 13.64
CA GLN A 110 -6.77 -1.50 14.25
C GLN A 110 -8.15 -1.94 13.76
N TYR A 111 -9.13 -1.90 14.64
CA TYR A 111 -10.50 -2.25 14.27
C TYR A 111 -11.55 -1.47 15.07
N TYR A 112 -12.72 -1.38 14.48
CA TYR A 112 -13.93 -0.83 15.10
C TYR A 112 -15.07 -1.84 14.95
N VAL A 113 -15.72 -2.19 16.07
CA VAL A 113 -16.89 -3.10 16.06
C VAL A 113 -18.11 -2.30 15.65
N VAL A 114 -18.66 -2.64 14.48
CA VAL A 114 -19.91 -2.05 13.94
C VAL A 114 -21.11 -2.74 14.55
N ARG A 115 -21.05 -4.07 14.66
CA ARG A 115 -22.07 -4.92 15.25
C ARG A 115 -21.42 -6.09 15.97
N GLU A 116 -21.81 -6.32 17.21
CA GLU A 116 -21.36 -7.48 17.98
C GLU A 116 -21.94 -8.77 17.40
N GLY A 117 -21.14 -9.84 17.46
CA GLY A 117 -21.58 -11.19 17.18
C GLY A 117 -21.97 -11.93 18.45
N SER A 118 -22.89 -12.88 18.31
CA SER A 118 -23.34 -13.74 19.42
C SER A 118 -22.90 -15.20 19.30
N GLY A 119 -22.35 -15.58 18.14
CA GLY A 119 -21.88 -16.95 17.88
C GLY A 119 -20.48 -17.23 18.44
N GLU A 120 -19.97 -18.41 18.10
CA GLU A 120 -18.63 -18.85 18.49
C GLU A 120 -17.53 -18.08 17.75
N LYS A 121 -16.31 -18.12 18.31
CA LYS A 121 -15.10 -17.66 17.62
C LYS A 121 -14.48 -18.81 16.83
N PRO A 122 -13.96 -18.57 15.62
CA PRO A 122 -13.22 -19.59 14.87
C PRO A 122 -11.94 -20.01 15.59
N GLN A 123 -11.56 -21.26 15.39
CA GLN A 123 -10.23 -21.77 15.73
C GLN A 123 -9.36 -21.82 14.48
N VAL A 124 -8.03 -21.86 14.68
CA VAL A 124 -7.07 -22.01 13.57
C VAL A 124 -7.42 -23.24 12.73
N GLY A 125 -7.51 -23.05 11.42
CA GLY A 125 -7.86 -24.10 10.46
C GLY A 125 -9.36 -24.26 10.22
N ASN A 126 -10.24 -23.63 11.01
CA ASN A 126 -11.66 -23.68 10.71
C ASN A 126 -11.95 -22.99 9.37
N LYS A 127 -12.78 -23.60 8.56
CA LYS A 127 -13.29 -22.97 7.34
C LYS A 127 -14.36 -21.96 7.71
N VAL A 128 -14.16 -20.71 7.36
CA VAL A 128 -15.08 -19.60 7.64
C VAL A 128 -15.70 -19.06 6.36
N SER A 129 -16.91 -18.52 6.46
CA SER A 129 -17.56 -17.74 5.41
C SER A 129 -17.66 -16.27 5.88
N ALA A 130 -17.17 -15.34 5.07
CA ALA A 130 -17.18 -13.92 5.39
C ALA A 130 -17.63 -13.07 4.20
N HIS A 131 -18.41 -12.04 4.49
CA HIS A 131 -18.63 -10.94 3.55
C HIS A 131 -17.67 -9.79 3.84
N TYR A 132 -17.26 -9.09 2.78
CA TYR A 132 -16.36 -7.94 2.91
C TYR A 132 -16.48 -6.93 1.78
N THR A 133 -16.01 -5.73 2.07
CA THR A 133 -15.64 -4.72 1.07
C THR A 133 -14.31 -4.10 1.45
N GLY A 134 -13.37 -4.09 0.52
CA GLY A 134 -12.02 -3.55 0.70
C GLY A 134 -11.85 -2.20 0.02
N TYR A 135 -11.20 -1.27 0.73
CA TYR A 135 -10.96 0.11 0.29
C TYR A 135 -9.52 0.55 0.54
N LEU A 136 -9.06 1.47 -0.28
CA LEU A 136 -7.90 2.30 0.02
C LEU A 136 -8.30 3.42 1.01
N THR A 137 -7.32 4.08 1.62
CA THR A 137 -7.55 5.16 2.60
C THR A 137 -8.26 6.39 2.05
N ASN A 138 -8.28 6.57 0.72
CA ASN A 138 -9.03 7.62 0.04
C ASN A 138 -10.51 7.24 -0.21
N GLY A 139 -10.92 6.02 0.16
CA GLY A 139 -12.26 5.48 -0.04
C GLY A 139 -12.48 4.77 -1.38
N SER A 140 -11.46 4.64 -2.23
CA SER A 140 -11.57 3.86 -3.47
C SER A 140 -11.75 2.38 -3.14
N LYS A 141 -12.87 1.81 -3.53
CA LYS A 141 -13.15 0.37 -3.42
C LYS A 141 -12.28 -0.39 -4.43
N PHE A 142 -11.59 -1.44 -3.98
CA PHE A 142 -10.79 -2.29 -4.86
C PHE A 142 -11.32 -3.72 -4.98
N ASP A 143 -12.08 -4.21 -4.00
CA ASP A 143 -12.69 -5.54 -4.04
C ASP A 143 -13.90 -5.62 -3.11
N SER A 144 -14.88 -6.48 -3.45
CA SER A 144 -16.05 -6.75 -2.60
C SER A 144 -16.66 -8.10 -2.92
N SER A 145 -16.95 -8.87 -1.88
CA SER A 145 -17.73 -10.10 -1.97
C SER A 145 -19.20 -9.85 -2.32
N TYR A 146 -19.71 -8.66 -1.98
CA TYR A 146 -21.08 -8.26 -2.31
C TYR A 146 -21.26 -8.03 -3.82
N ASP A 147 -20.24 -7.53 -4.52
CA ASP A 147 -20.27 -7.38 -5.98
C ASP A 147 -20.40 -8.74 -6.68
N ARG A 148 -19.83 -9.79 -6.09
CA ARG A 148 -19.93 -11.18 -6.54
C ARG A 148 -21.17 -11.90 -6.02
N LYS A 149 -21.94 -11.27 -5.13
CA LYS A 149 -23.13 -11.84 -4.45
C LYS A 149 -22.85 -13.16 -3.72
N GLN A 150 -21.62 -13.38 -3.31
CA GLN A 150 -21.19 -14.60 -2.65
C GLN A 150 -20.11 -14.30 -1.61
N PRO A 151 -20.22 -14.82 -0.36
CA PRO A 151 -19.17 -14.70 0.64
C PRO A 151 -17.90 -15.42 0.19
N ILE A 152 -16.76 -14.96 0.69
CA ILE A 152 -15.52 -15.71 0.54
C ILE A 152 -15.44 -16.80 1.60
N GLU A 153 -14.93 -17.99 1.22
CA GLU A 153 -14.71 -19.11 2.12
C GLU A 153 -13.24 -19.51 2.13
N PHE A 154 -12.67 -19.67 3.30
CA PHE A 154 -11.26 -20.07 3.46
C PHE A 154 -11.00 -20.59 4.88
N PRO A 155 -9.95 -21.40 5.08
CA PRO A 155 -9.49 -21.77 6.42
C PRO A 155 -8.74 -20.58 7.04
N VAL A 156 -9.14 -20.16 8.25
CA VAL A 156 -8.60 -19.00 8.96
C VAL A 156 -7.36 -19.37 9.78
N GLY A 157 -6.41 -18.43 9.92
CA GLY A 157 -5.22 -18.57 10.74
C GLY A 157 -4.10 -19.41 10.13
N VAL A 158 -4.20 -19.74 8.84
CA VAL A 158 -3.22 -20.58 8.11
C VAL A 158 -2.60 -19.85 6.91
N GLN A 159 -2.63 -18.53 6.92
CA GLN A 159 -2.01 -17.65 5.91
C GLN A 159 -2.61 -17.79 4.49
N ASN A 160 -3.86 -18.18 4.37
CA ASN A 160 -4.58 -18.16 3.10
C ASN A 160 -5.06 -16.79 2.68
N VAL A 161 -5.05 -15.85 3.62
CA VAL A 161 -5.42 -14.44 3.45
C VAL A 161 -4.32 -13.56 4.04
N ILE A 162 -4.43 -12.26 3.87
CA ILE A 162 -3.48 -11.32 4.48
C ILE A 162 -3.48 -11.46 6.02
N PRO A 163 -2.31 -11.29 6.69
CA PRO A 163 -2.17 -11.52 8.13
C PRO A 163 -3.20 -10.76 8.98
N GLY A 164 -3.53 -9.52 8.59
CA GLY A 164 -4.54 -8.71 9.29
C GLY A 164 -5.93 -9.35 9.31
N TRP A 165 -6.28 -10.13 8.29
CA TRP A 165 -7.54 -10.88 8.26
C TRP A 165 -7.50 -12.10 9.17
N ASP A 166 -6.42 -12.89 9.12
CA ASP A 166 -6.28 -14.05 10.01
C ASP A 166 -6.38 -13.64 11.48
N ILE A 167 -5.69 -12.55 11.86
CA ILE A 167 -5.74 -11.99 13.22
C ILE A 167 -7.16 -11.55 13.59
N ALA A 168 -7.81 -10.77 12.71
CA ALA A 168 -9.13 -10.22 12.99
C ALA A 168 -10.19 -11.30 13.13
N LEU A 169 -10.25 -12.23 12.18
CA LEU A 169 -11.30 -13.25 12.12
C LEU A 169 -11.19 -14.28 13.25
N LEU A 170 -9.98 -14.64 13.69
CA LEU A 170 -9.79 -15.49 14.87
C LEU A 170 -10.31 -14.85 16.17
N ASP A 171 -10.39 -13.52 16.21
CA ASP A 171 -10.94 -12.80 17.36
C ASP A 171 -12.44 -12.47 17.22
N MET A 172 -13.00 -12.45 16.01
CA MET A 172 -14.40 -12.18 15.75
C MET A 172 -15.31 -13.33 16.13
N LYS A 173 -16.54 -13.02 16.57
CA LYS A 173 -17.61 -13.99 16.76
C LYS A 173 -18.47 -14.09 15.49
N VAL A 174 -19.07 -15.25 15.27
CA VAL A 174 -20.09 -15.39 14.20
C VAL A 174 -21.21 -14.36 14.38
N GLY A 175 -21.56 -13.68 13.28
CA GLY A 175 -22.51 -12.56 13.25
C GLY A 175 -21.89 -11.19 13.52
N GLU A 176 -20.61 -11.12 13.85
CA GLU A 176 -19.92 -9.85 14.09
C GLU A 176 -19.56 -9.13 12.79
N LYS A 177 -19.68 -7.80 12.80
CA LYS A 177 -19.20 -6.93 11.73
C LYS A 177 -18.20 -5.93 12.27
N ARG A 178 -17.03 -5.84 11.63
CA ARG A 178 -15.97 -4.88 11.95
C ARG A 178 -15.58 -4.02 10.75
N VAL A 179 -15.08 -2.82 11.04
CA VAL A 179 -14.20 -2.08 10.13
C VAL A 179 -12.77 -2.34 10.59
N LEU A 180 -11.96 -2.92 9.73
CA LEU A 180 -10.55 -3.19 9.96
C LEU A 180 -9.71 -2.09 9.28
N ILE A 181 -8.68 -1.61 9.95
CA ILE A 181 -7.66 -0.70 9.41
C ILE A 181 -6.34 -1.46 9.49
N ILE A 182 -5.92 -1.99 8.35
CA ILE A 182 -4.82 -2.94 8.27
C ILE A 182 -3.58 -2.23 7.73
N PRO A 183 -2.52 -2.07 8.52
CA PRO A 183 -1.27 -1.48 8.04
C PRO A 183 -0.60 -2.39 7.00
N TYR A 184 0.22 -1.83 6.13
CA TYR A 184 0.80 -2.53 4.98
C TYR A 184 1.57 -3.81 5.33
N ASN A 185 2.24 -3.85 6.49
CA ASN A 185 2.99 -5.03 6.98
C ASN A 185 2.07 -6.21 7.35
N LEU A 186 0.79 -5.97 7.61
CA LEU A 186 -0.24 -6.98 7.83
C LEU A 186 -1.15 -7.18 6.60
N ALA A 187 -0.78 -6.56 5.45
CA ALA A 187 -1.51 -6.61 4.20
C ALA A 187 -0.58 -7.06 3.05
N TYR A 188 -0.38 -6.22 2.03
CA TYR A 188 0.43 -6.57 0.83
C TYR A 188 1.86 -6.04 0.87
N GLY A 189 2.33 -5.59 2.04
CA GLY A 189 3.74 -5.26 2.31
C GLY A 189 4.27 -4.06 1.52
N GLU A 190 5.58 -4.06 1.36
CA GLU A 190 6.36 -3.01 0.69
C GLU A 190 6.01 -2.86 -0.80
N ARG A 191 5.60 -3.95 -1.46
CA ARG A 191 5.36 -3.99 -2.91
C ARG A 191 3.92 -3.66 -3.29
N GLY A 192 2.95 -3.88 -2.40
CA GLY A 192 1.54 -3.80 -2.73
C GLY A 192 1.10 -4.93 -3.67
N TYR A 193 -0.02 -4.71 -4.39
CA TYR A 193 -0.51 -5.61 -5.45
C TYR A 193 -0.60 -4.82 -6.76
N PRO A 194 0.20 -5.16 -7.79
CA PRO A 194 0.33 -4.37 -9.00
C PRO A 194 -1.01 -4.06 -9.67
N GLY A 195 -1.20 -2.81 -10.03
CA GLY A 195 -2.42 -2.31 -10.69
C GLY A 195 -3.62 -2.08 -9.79
N VAL A 196 -3.62 -2.60 -8.54
CA VAL A 196 -4.78 -2.54 -7.64
C VAL A 196 -4.44 -1.86 -6.31
N ILE A 197 -3.38 -2.33 -5.63
CA ILE A 197 -3.01 -1.85 -4.29
C ILE A 197 -1.61 -1.24 -4.33
N PRO A 198 -1.47 0.06 -4.01
CA PRO A 198 -0.17 0.72 -3.97
C PRO A 198 0.79 0.09 -2.96
N PRO A 199 2.10 0.22 -3.16
CA PRO A 199 3.10 -0.10 -2.16
C PRO A 199 2.84 0.59 -0.83
N LYS A 200 3.10 -0.14 0.28
CA LYS A 200 2.93 0.38 1.65
C LYS A 200 1.53 0.94 1.93
N ALA A 201 0.51 0.41 1.26
CA ALA A 201 -0.86 0.86 1.45
C ALA A 201 -1.45 0.33 2.76
N THR A 202 -1.99 1.20 3.58
CA THR A 202 -2.95 0.84 4.61
C THR A 202 -4.28 0.54 3.95
N LEU A 203 -4.90 -0.57 4.30
CA LEU A 203 -6.18 -1.01 3.75
C LEU A 203 -7.28 -0.88 4.79
N ILE A 204 -8.49 -0.62 4.30
CA ILE A 204 -9.69 -0.57 5.12
C ILE A 204 -10.63 -1.65 4.61
N PHE A 205 -11.14 -2.47 5.51
CA PHE A 205 -12.13 -3.49 5.17
C PHE A 205 -13.33 -3.38 6.10
N GLU A 206 -14.51 -3.38 5.53
CA GLU A 206 -15.70 -3.81 6.25
C GLU A 206 -15.79 -5.32 6.14
N VAL A 207 -15.77 -6.04 7.25
CA VAL A 207 -15.82 -7.51 7.28
C VAL A 207 -16.94 -7.97 8.17
N GLU A 208 -17.71 -8.94 7.72
CA GLU A 208 -18.75 -9.62 8.48
C GLU A 208 -18.49 -11.13 8.48
N LEU A 209 -18.31 -11.71 9.67
CA LEU A 209 -18.16 -13.16 9.83
C LEU A 209 -19.54 -13.81 9.85
N ILE A 210 -19.87 -14.58 8.81
CA ILE A 210 -21.21 -15.14 8.61
C ILE A 210 -21.37 -16.47 9.36
N LYS A 211 -20.42 -17.40 9.18
CA LYS A 211 -20.45 -18.73 9.80
C LYS A 211 -19.09 -19.40 9.83
N ILE A 212 -18.99 -20.41 10.67
CA ILE A 212 -17.94 -21.43 10.69
C ILE A 212 -18.55 -22.68 10.07
N ASN A 213 -17.85 -23.26 9.06
CA ASN A 213 -18.31 -24.44 8.31
C ASN A 213 -17.66 -25.70 8.84
#